data_831d5016280de7c28ebfb2125393af9d
#
_entry.id   831d5016280de7c28ebfb2125393af9d
#
_cell.length_a   1.000
_cell.length_b   1.000
_cell.length_c   1.000
_cell.angle_alpha   90.00
_cell.angle_beta   90.00
_cell.angle_gamma   90.00
#
_symmetry.space_group_name_H-M   'P 1'
#
loop_
_entity.id
_entity.type
_entity.pdbx_description
1 polymer ?
#
loop_
_entity_poly.entity_id
_entity_poly.type
_entity_poly.pdbx_seq_one_letter_code
_entity_poly.pdbx_strand_id
1 'polypeptide(L)'
;HRTILGISEAVDKRLYRAAKSVMPKISTTEQIALGCGTIGFDRDIFTGSPSLKKLIDTYDPKLTPEEQSFMDVQVCGLCALINDNDVVVNKDFTKEAWDYMRDEKFFGLKIPKEYGGLAFSTHAVSLILAKLATHCMDANATVAVPNSLGPGELLARYGTDCLLYPSR
;
A
#
# COMPACT_ATOMS: atom_id res chain seq x y z
N HIS A 1 27.93 -20.28 31.14
CA HIS A 1 26.89 -19.61 30.38
C HIS A 1 26.96 -18.07 30.44
N ARG A 2 27.26 -17.42 31.57
CA ARG A 2 27.39 -15.96 31.72
C ARG A 2 28.54 -15.34 30.90
N THR A 3 29.68 -16.08 30.74
CA THR A 3 30.87 -15.55 30.04
C THR A 3 30.67 -15.45 28.52
N ILE A 4 29.94 -16.38 27.93
CA ILE A 4 29.64 -16.37 26.49
C ILE A 4 28.67 -15.22 26.14
N LEU A 5 27.67 -14.97 26.99
CA LEU A 5 26.72 -13.85 26.83
C LEU A 5 27.41 -12.49 26.93
N GLY A 6 28.40 -12.32 27.82
CA GLY A 6 29.15 -11.08 27.95
C GLY A 6 30.07 -10.78 26.77
N ILE A 7 30.64 -11.81 26.15
CA ILE A 7 31.47 -11.66 24.93
C ILE A 7 30.60 -11.24 23.73
N SER A 8 29.43 -11.88 23.58
CA SER A 8 28.46 -11.52 22.54
C SER A 8 28.04 -10.06 22.65
N GLU A 9 27.66 -9.61 23.83
CA GLU A 9 27.24 -8.23 24.07
C GLU A 9 28.36 -7.20 23.78
N ALA A 10 29.61 -7.51 24.11
CA ALA A 10 30.74 -6.63 23.81
C ALA A 10 31.03 -6.55 22.32
N VAL A 11 30.92 -7.69 21.59
CA VAL A 11 31.07 -7.75 20.13
C VAL A 11 29.92 -6.98 19.46
N ASP A 12 28.69 -7.18 19.88
CA ASP A 12 27.52 -6.51 19.34
C ASP A 12 27.61 -4.99 19.51
N LYS A 13 28.07 -4.50 20.65
CA LYS A 13 28.31 -3.07 20.89
C LYS A 13 29.40 -2.49 19.98
N ARG A 14 30.46 -3.26 19.69
CA ARG A 14 31.53 -2.80 18.77
C ARG A 14 31.04 -2.77 17.33
N LEU A 15 30.34 -3.82 16.88
CA LEU A 15 29.73 -3.88 15.56
C LEU A 15 28.70 -2.76 15.36
N TYR A 16 27.86 -2.53 16.35
CA TYR A 16 26.90 -1.43 16.32
C TYR A 16 27.58 -0.04 16.18
N ARG A 17 28.65 0.21 16.93
CA ARG A 17 29.40 1.48 16.83
C ARG A 17 30.04 1.63 15.45
N ALA A 18 30.64 0.57 14.93
CA ALA A 18 31.21 0.57 13.60
C ALA A 18 30.16 0.82 12.52
N ALA A 19 29.02 0.13 12.58
CA ALA A 19 27.91 0.33 11.67
C ALA A 19 27.38 1.77 11.76
N LYS A 20 27.18 2.29 12.95
CA LYS A 20 26.72 3.67 13.19
C LYS A 20 27.66 4.73 12.63
N SER A 21 28.97 4.48 12.60
CA SER A 21 29.96 5.43 12.06
C SER A 21 29.95 5.53 10.54
N VAL A 22 29.49 4.47 9.84
CA VAL A 22 29.39 4.43 8.37
C VAL A 22 27.98 4.75 7.86
N MET A 23 26.98 4.81 8.75
CA MET A 23 25.62 5.17 8.34
C MET A 23 25.56 6.64 7.91
N PRO A 24 24.88 6.95 6.81
CA PRO A 24 24.65 8.34 6.40
C PRO A 24 23.84 9.08 7.50
N LYS A 25 24.13 10.35 7.68
CA LYS A 25 23.37 11.19 8.59
C LYS A 25 21.97 11.40 8.03
N ILE A 26 20.97 11.16 8.85
CA ILE A 26 19.58 11.45 8.52
C ILE A 26 19.42 12.95 8.33
N SER A 27 18.85 13.38 7.20
CA SER A 27 18.55 14.79 6.92
C SER A 27 17.45 15.32 7.84
N THR A 28 17.33 16.63 7.96
CA THR A 28 16.27 17.26 8.76
C THR A 28 14.88 16.89 8.27
N THR A 29 14.69 16.78 6.96
CA THR A 29 13.42 16.36 6.35
C THR A 29 13.06 14.92 6.71
N GLU A 30 14.03 14.00 6.66
CA GLU A 30 13.83 12.62 7.07
C GLU A 30 13.52 12.50 8.57
N GLN A 31 14.18 13.32 9.43
CA GLN A 31 13.88 13.34 10.86
C GLN A 31 12.44 13.79 11.12
N ILE A 32 11.99 14.82 10.42
CA ILE A 32 10.60 15.31 10.52
C ILE A 32 9.63 14.21 10.03
N ALA A 33 9.90 13.58 8.90
CA ALA A 33 9.08 12.49 8.36
C ALA A 33 8.98 11.30 9.33
N LEU A 34 10.10 10.89 9.94
CA LEU A 34 10.14 9.84 10.96
C LEU A 34 9.42 10.22 12.25
N GLY A 35 9.34 11.51 12.55
CA GLY A 35 8.59 12.05 13.70
C GLY A 35 7.07 12.14 13.46
N CYS A 36 6.63 12.04 12.22
CA CYS A 36 5.23 12.14 11.83
C CYS A 36 4.58 10.74 11.78
N GLY A 37 3.87 10.37 12.82
CA GLY A 37 3.08 9.14 12.82
C GLY A 37 3.66 8.00 13.67
N THR A 38 3.04 6.83 13.54
CA THR A 38 3.41 5.63 14.28
C THR A 38 3.93 4.57 13.33
N ILE A 39 5.00 3.88 13.73
CA ILE A 39 5.60 2.79 12.94
C ILE A 39 4.76 1.50 13.05
N GLY A 40 3.74 1.49 13.92
CA GLY A 40 2.88 0.32 14.12
C GLY A 40 3.65 -0.91 14.62
N PHE A 41 3.26 -2.10 14.11
CA PHE A 41 3.87 -3.37 14.48
C PHE A 41 5.27 -3.57 13.90
N ASP A 42 5.64 -2.85 12.85
CA ASP A 42 6.98 -2.92 12.24
C ASP A 42 8.07 -2.63 13.27
N ARG A 43 7.81 -1.71 14.21
CA ARG A 43 8.72 -1.45 15.31
C ARG A 43 9.03 -2.71 16.11
N ASP A 44 8.03 -3.51 16.41
CA ASP A 44 8.19 -4.74 17.20
C ASP A 44 9.03 -5.78 16.44
N ILE A 45 8.86 -5.87 15.11
CA ILE A 45 9.68 -6.72 14.23
C ILE A 45 11.15 -6.29 14.29
N PHE A 46 11.43 -4.98 14.15
CA PHE A 46 12.80 -4.46 14.18
C PHE A 46 13.48 -4.56 15.57
N THR A 47 12.73 -4.75 16.64
CA THR A 47 13.32 -5.04 17.97
C THR A 47 13.85 -6.47 18.09
N GLY A 48 13.55 -7.36 17.14
CA GLY A 48 13.92 -8.76 17.15
C GLY A 48 13.08 -9.64 18.08
N SER A 49 12.04 -9.10 18.71
CA SER A 49 11.17 -9.82 19.66
C SER A 49 9.70 -9.47 19.44
N PRO A 50 9.16 -9.72 18.23
CA PRO A 50 7.77 -9.40 17.93
C PRO A 50 6.81 -10.29 18.73
N SER A 51 5.77 -9.71 19.30
CA SER A 51 4.70 -10.44 19.97
C SER A 51 3.62 -10.82 18.96
N LEU A 52 3.56 -12.08 18.55
CA LEU A 52 2.50 -12.59 17.69
C LEU A 52 1.11 -12.42 18.32
N LYS A 53 1.01 -12.55 19.67
CA LYS A 53 -0.24 -12.29 20.36
C LYS A 53 -0.71 -10.85 20.17
N LYS A 54 0.20 -9.87 20.32
CA LYS A 54 -0.12 -8.45 20.07
C LYS A 54 -0.57 -8.22 18.63
N LEU A 55 0.07 -8.88 17.65
CA LEU A 55 -0.32 -8.80 16.24
C LEU A 55 -1.76 -9.29 16.05
N ILE A 56 -2.08 -10.49 16.55
CA ILE A 56 -3.41 -11.09 16.42
C ILE A 56 -4.47 -10.26 17.14
N ASP A 57 -4.18 -9.78 18.35
CA ASP A 57 -5.12 -9.01 19.15
C ASP A 57 -5.37 -7.58 18.56
N THR A 58 -4.40 -7.03 17.81
CA THR A 58 -4.47 -5.66 17.29
C THR A 58 -4.95 -5.62 15.84
N TYR A 59 -4.60 -6.62 15.03
CA TYR A 59 -4.88 -6.66 13.60
C TYR A 59 -5.78 -7.86 13.27
N ASP A 60 -7.08 -7.59 13.18
CA ASP A 60 -8.08 -8.52 12.61
C ASP A 60 -8.77 -7.80 11.43
N PRO A 61 -8.03 -7.59 10.31
CA PRO A 61 -8.58 -6.85 9.19
C PRO A 61 -9.63 -7.69 8.48
N LYS A 62 -10.85 -7.19 8.48
CA LYS A 62 -11.99 -7.78 7.76
C LYS A 62 -12.44 -6.83 6.67
N LEU A 63 -12.79 -7.39 5.53
CA LEU A 63 -13.44 -6.62 4.48
C LEU A 63 -14.87 -6.28 4.91
N THR A 64 -15.32 -5.09 4.57
CA THR A 64 -16.74 -4.75 4.63
C THR A 64 -17.50 -5.55 3.55
N PRO A 65 -18.81 -5.73 3.69
CA PRO A 65 -19.61 -6.40 2.64
C PRO A 65 -19.48 -5.75 1.26
N GLU A 66 -19.33 -4.42 1.20
CA GLU A 66 -19.11 -3.69 -0.05
C GLU A 66 -17.75 -4.00 -0.66
N GLU A 67 -16.68 -4.00 0.14
CA GLU A 67 -15.34 -4.36 -0.29
C GLU A 67 -15.25 -5.81 -0.76
N GLN A 68 -15.90 -6.73 -0.04
CA GLN A 68 -15.96 -8.13 -0.43
C GLN A 68 -16.72 -8.30 -1.75
N SER A 69 -17.87 -7.64 -1.91
CA SER A 69 -18.64 -7.67 -3.16
C SER A 69 -17.82 -7.15 -4.34
N PHE A 70 -17.05 -6.07 -4.14
CA PHE A 70 -16.18 -5.54 -5.18
C PHE A 70 -15.09 -6.54 -5.59
N MET A 71 -14.50 -7.24 -4.62
CA MET A 71 -13.53 -8.31 -4.88
C MET A 71 -14.14 -9.45 -5.71
N ASP A 72 -15.35 -9.86 -5.38
CA ASP A 72 -16.00 -11.04 -5.97
C ASP A 72 -16.59 -10.74 -7.35
N VAL A 73 -17.02 -9.51 -7.58
CA VAL A 73 -17.70 -9.11 -8.83
C VAL A 73 -16.77 -8.29 -9.71
N GLN A 74 -16.38 -7.08 -9.29
CA GLN A 74 -15.66 -6.15 -10.15
C GLN A 74 -14.24 -6.61 -10.45
N VAL A 75 -13.50 -7.07 -9.43
CA VAL A 75 -12.13 -7.55 -9.65
C VAL A 75 -12.11 -8.82 -10.48
N CYS A 76 -13.02 -9.75 -10.23
CA CYS A 76 -13.15 -10.95 -11.06
C CYS A 76 -13.59 -10.62 -12.49
N GLY A 77 -14.51 -9.65 -12.66
CA GLY A 77 -14.93 -9.15 -13.96
C GLY A 77 -13.76 -8.56 -14.76
N LEU A 78 -12.95 -7.71 -14.13
CA LEU A 78 -11.75 -7.16 -14.79
C LEU A 78 -10.75 -8.25 -15.18
N CYS A 79 -10.51 -9.23 -14.29
CA CYS A 79 -9.63 -10.36 -14.62
C CYS A 79 -10.17 -11.16 -15.81
N ALA A 80 -11.48 -11.32 -15.96
CA ALA A 80 -12.07 -12.03 -17.10
C ALA A 80 -11.93 -11.28 -18.44
N LEU A 81 -11.82 -9.94 -18.40
CA LEU A 81 -11.63 -9.09 -19.59
C LEU A 81 -10.16 -9.00 -20.03
N ILE A 82 -9.22 -9.32 -19.17
CA ILE A 82 -7.79 -9.14 -19.42
C ILE A 82 -7.15 -10.48 -19.74
N ASN A 83 -6.50 -10.57 -20.90
CA ASN A 83 -5.56 -11.63 -21.23
C ASN A 83 -4.14 -11.04 -21.07
N ASP A 84 -3.36 -11.56 -20.12
CA ASP A 84 -2.03 -11.05 -19.82
C ASP A 84 -1.08 -11.10 -21.02
N ASN A 85 -1.11 -12.18 -21.80
CA ASN A 85 -0.29 -12.31 -22.99
C ASN A 85 -0.63 -11.26 -24.06
N ASP A 86 -1.91 -10.97 -24.25
CA ASP A 86 -2.34 -9.95 -25.21
C ASP A 86 -1.91 -8.54 -24.78
N VAL A 87 -1.95 -8.25 -23.48
CA VAL A 87 -1.44 -6.99 -22.94
C VAL A 87 0.06 -6.83 -23.22
N VAL A 88 0.84 -7.87 -23.00
CA VAL A 88 2.29 -7.86 -23.26
C VAL A 88 2.59 -7.66 -24.76
N VAL A 89 1.86 -8.34 -25.64
CA VAL A 89 2.06 -8.26 -27.09
C VAL A 89 1.64 -6.89 -27.63
N ASN A 90 0.46 -6.41 -27.24
CA ASN A 90 -0.10 -5.14 -27.71
C ASN A 90 0.46 -3.91 -26.97
N LYS A 91 1.11 -4.12 -25.84
CA LYS A 91 1.63 -3.09 -24.91
C LYS A 91 0.55 -2.15 -24.40
N ASP A 92 -0.68 -2.62 -24.37
CA ASP A 92 -1.84 -1.88 -23.88
C ASP A 92 -3.02 -2.83 -23.59
N PHE A 93 -3.97 -2.35 -22.77
CA PHE A 93 -5.25 -3.01 -22.55
C PHE A 93 -6.21 -2.76 -23.69
N THR A 94 -7.20 -3.62 -23.81
CA THR A 94 -8.34 -3.37 -24.72
C THR A 94 -9.12 -2.15 -24.26
N LYS A 95 -9.83 -1.50 -25.20
CA LYS A 95 -10.70 -0.38 -24.87
C LYS A 95 -11.77 -0.80 -23.82
N GLU A 96 -12.28 -2.01 -23.93
CA GLU A 96 -13.27 -2.56 -23.00
C GLU A 96 -12.74 -2.66 -21.58
N ALA A 97 -11.49 -3.16 -21.39
CA ALA A 97 -10.85 -3.22 -20.09
C ALA A 97 -10.60 -1.81 -19.49
N TRP A 98 -10.19 -0.84 -20.33
CA TRP A 98 -10.03 0.55 -19.91
C TRP A 98 -11.35 1.19 -19.49
N ASP A 99 -12.41 0.98 -20.25
CA ASP A 99 -13.76 1.49 -19.95
C ASP A 99 -14.26 0.87 -18.64
N TYR A 100 -14.13 -0.44 -18.49
CA TYR A 100 -14.51 -1.15 -17.28
C TYR A 100 -13.77 -0.62 -16.03
N MET A 101 -12.44 -0.44 -16.11
CA MET A 101 -11.68 0.12 -14.98
C MET A 101 -12.15 1.51 -14.59
N ARG A 102 -12.55 2.36 -15.56
CA ARG A 102 -13.09 3.70 -15.28
C ARG A 102 -14.49 3.64 -14.68
N ASP A 103 -15.38 2.90 -15.31
CA ASP A 103 -16.79 2.83 -14.92
C ASP A 103 -16.95 2.22 -13.53
N GLU A 104 -16.17 1.18 -13.23
CA GLU A 104 -16.13 0.51 -11.92
C GLU A 104 -15.20 1.20 -10.89
N LYS A 105 -14.66 2.38 -11.24
CA LYS A 105 -13.89 3.26 -10.33
C LYS A 105 -12.61 2.65 -9.75
N PHE A 106 -11.92 1.79 -10.48
CA PHE A 106 -10.65 1.21 -10.04
C PHE A 106 -9.57 2.25 -9.73
N PHE A 107 -9.65 3.45 -10.33
CA PHE A 107 -8.69 4.52 -10.10
C PHE A 107 -9.00 5.39 -8.87
N GLY A 108 -10.13 5.15 -8.21
CA GLY A 108 -10.60 5.92 -7.07
C GLY A 108 -10.94 5.05 -5.85
N LEU A 109 -10.26 3.92 -5.64
CA LEU A 109 -10.56 2.99 -4.55
C LEU A 109 -10.51 3.65 -3.17
N LYS A 110 -9.50 4.50 -2.93
CA LYS A 110 -9.28 5.20 -1.66
C LYS A 110 -9.92 6.59 -1.57
N ILE A 111 -10.38 7.13 -2.70
CA ILE A 111 -10.98 8.45 -2.74
C ILE A 111 -12.31 8.43 -2.00
N PRO A 112 -12.61 9.44 -1.15
CA PRO A 112 -13.89 9.53 -0.45
C PRO A 112 -15.10 9.50 -1.40
N LYS A 113 -16.22 8.94 -0.93
CA LYS A 113 -17.45 8.82 -1.73
C LYS A 113 -18.01 10.17 -2.17
N GLU A 114 -17.82 11.20 -1.36
CA GLU A 114 -18.21 12.58 -1.68
C GLU A 114 -17.51 13.15 -2.92
N TYR A 115 -16.30 12.65 -3.23
CA TYR A 115 -15.56 13.00 -4.45
C TYR A 115 -15.68 11.95 -5.56
N GLY A 116 -16.66 11.05 -5.43
CA GLY A 116 -16.98 10.04 -6.43
C GLY A 116 -16.17 8.75 -6.36
N GLY A 117 -15.30 8.59 -5.33
CA GLY A 117 -14.55 7.36 -5.08
C GLY A 117 -15.32 6.30 -4.31
N LEU A 118 -14.62 5.26 -3.89
CA LEU A 118 -15.19 4.12 -3.16
C LEU A 118 -14.92 4.14 -1.65
N ALA A 119 -13.97 4.95 -1.19
CA ALA A 119 -13.54 5.07 0.22
C ALA A 119 -13.14 3.71 0.86
N PHE A 120 -12.55 2.83 0.09
CA PHE A 120 -12.13 1.51 0.57
C PHE A 120 -10.95 1.58 1.54
N SER A 121 -10.90 0.63 2.45
CA SER A 121 -9.79 0.49 3.40
C SER A 121 -8.48 0.16 2.67
N THR A 122 -7.36 0.52 3.30
CA THR A 122 -6.03 0.15 2.78
C THR A 122 -5.88 -1.38 2.66
N HIS A 123 -6.54 -2.13 3.55
CA HIS A 123 -6.55 -3.59 3.51
C HIS A 123 -7.27 -4.10 2.24
N ALA A 124 -8.46 -3.59 1.94
CA ALA A 124 -9.19 -3.95 0.73
C ALA A 124 -8.39 -3.63 -0.54
N VAL A 125 -7.81 -2.42 -0.63
CA VAL A 125 -6.97 -2.03 -1.76
C VAL A 125 -5.78 -2.97 -1.92
N SER A 126 -5.12 -3.35 -0.81
CA SER A 126 -4.00 -4.31 -0.85
C SER A 126 -4.43 -5.67 -1.41
N LEU A 127 -5.59 -6.18 -1.00
CA LEU A 127 -6.12 -7.46 -1.50
C LEU A 127 -6.54 -7.38 -2.97
N ILE A 128 -7.15 -6.27 -3.40
CA ILE A 128 -7.49 -6.02 -4.81
C ILE A 128 -6.22 -6.05 -5.66
N LEU A 129 -5.21 -5.31 -5.26
CA LEU A 129 -3.92 -5.26 -5.96
C LEU A 129 -3.24 -6.64 -5.98
N ALA A 130 -3.25 -7.37 -4.88
CA ALA A 130 -2.71 -8.72 -4.82
C ALA A 130 -3.45 -9.66 -5.80
N LYS A 131 -4.76 -9.59 -5.86
CA LYS A 131 -5.57 -10.37 -6.81
C LYS A 131 -5.23 -10.03 -8.26
N LEU A 132 -5.16 -8.74 -8.60
CA LEU A 132 -4.77 -8.31 -9.95
C LEU A 132 -3.37 -8.77 -10.31
N ALA A 133 -2.39 -8.66 -9.39
CA ALA A 133 -1.02 -9.10 -9.60
C ALA A 133 -0.89 -10.60 -9.91
N THR A 134 -1.78 -11.44 -9.36
CA THR A 134 -1.78 -12.88 -9.67
C THR A 134 -2.31 -13.19 -11.06
N HIS A 135 -2.97 -12.25 -11.72
CA HIS A 135 -3.57 -12.42 -13.03
C HIS A 135 -2.80 -11.67 -14.12
N CYS A 136 -2.57 -10.37 -13.92
CA CYS A 136 -1.83 -9.50 -14.83
C CYS A 136 -1.10 -8.41 -14.04
N MET A 137 0.22 -8.37 -14.12
CA MET A 137 1.03 -7.40 -13.39
C MET A 137 0.82 -5.97 -13.89
N ASP A 138 0.57 -5.79 -15.18
CA ASP A 138 0.29 -4.47 -15.76
C ASP A 138 -1.04 -3.91 -15.24
N ALA A 139 -2.06 -4.75 -15.05
CA ALA A 139 -3.32 -4.33 -14.42
C ALA A 139 -3.11 -3.92 -12.96
N ASN A 140 -2.29 -4.69 -12.23
CA ASN A 140 -1.90 -4.31 -10.87
C ASN A 140 -1.22 -2.93 -10.85
N ALA A 141 -0.19 -2.72 -11.68
CA ALA A 141 0.55 -1.46 -11.73
C ALA A 141 -0.34 -0.29 -12.12
N THR A 142 -1.21 -0.48 -13.11
CA THR A 142 -2.14 0.54 -13.61
C THR A 142 -3.13 0.99 -12.53
N VAL A 143 -3.66 0.06 -11.74
CA VAL A 143 -4.57 0.38 -10.63
C VAL A 143 -3.82 0.88 -9.40
N ALA A 144 -2.63 0.36 -9.11
CA ALA A 144 -1.84 0.73 -7.93
C ALA A 144 -1.38 2.19 -7.96
N VAL A 145 -0.92 2.68 -9.12
CA VAL A 145 -0.32 4.03 -9.24
C VAL A 145 -1.28 5.14 -8.80
N PRO A 146 -2.51 5.26 -9.31
CA PRO A 146 -3.43 6.32 -8.88
C PRO A 146 -3.88 6.16 -7.42
N ASN A 147 -3.96 4.94 -6.90
CA ASN A 147 -4.45 4.65 -5.56
C ASN A 147 -3.37 4.73 -4.46
N SER A 148 -2.09 4.68 -4.79
CA SER A 148 -1.01 4.70 -3.81
C SER A 148 0.01 5.83 -4.01
N LEU A 149 0.32 6.17 -5.26
CA LEU A 149 1.31 7.17 -5.63
C LEU A 149 0.66 8.43 -6.24
N GLY A 150 -0.60 8.35 -6.61
CA GLY A 150 -1.34 9.47 -7.19
C GLY A 150 -1.67 10.54 -6.14
N PRO A 151 -1.87 11.79 -6.58
CA PRO A 151 -2.18 12.92 -5.69
C PRO A 151 -3.61 12.88 -5.13
N GLY A 152 -4.45 11.94 -5.55
CA GLY A 152 -5.88 11.92 -5.25
C GLY A 152 -6.20 11.94 -3.75
N GLU A 153 -5.52 11.13 -2.93
CA GLU A 153 -5.71 11.14 -1.47
C GLU A 153 -5.22 12.45 -0.84
N LEU A 154 -4.10 12.99 -1.31
CA LEU A 154 -3.57 14.28 -0.82
C LEU A 154 -4.50 15.43 -1.20
N LEU A 155 -5.02 15.44 -2.43
CA LEU A 155 -6.00 16.42 -2.86
C LEU A 155 -7.30 16.33 -2.06
N ALA A 156 -7.80 15.12 -1.80
CA ALA A 156 -9.00 14.91 -0.99
C ALA A 156 -8.83 15.43 0.45
N ARG A 157 -7.61 15.36 1.02
CA ARG A 157 -7.33 15.82 2.39
C ARG A 157 -6.97 17.29 2.49
N TYR A 158 -6.25 17.84 1.52
CA TYR A 158 -5.60 19.15 1.61
C TYR A 158 -5.94 20.06 0.44
N GLY A 159 -6.63 19.55 -0.57
CA GLY A 159 -7.05 20.31 -1.73
C GLY A 159 -8.16 21.31 -1.38
N THR A 160 -8.24 22.39 -2.15
CA THR A 160 -9.38 23.29 -2.10
C THR A 160 -10.48 22.79 -3.03
N ASP A 161 -11.72 23.20 -2.79
CA ASP A 161 -12.86 22.84 -3.66
C ASP A 161 -12.61 23.15 -5.15
N CYS A 162 -11.89 24.22 -5.43
CA CYS A 162 -11.51 24.60 -6.79
C CYS A 162 -10.58 23.58 -7.47
N LEU A 163 -9.73 22.87 -6.71
CA LEU A 163 -8.86 21.82 -7.24
C LEU A 163 -9.59 20.49 -7.40
N LEU A 164 -10.57 20.23 -6.55
CA LEU A 164 -11.36 18.98 -6.56
C LEU A 164 -12.46 19.00 -7.60
N TYR A 165 -13.04 20.16 -7.82
CA TYR A 165 -14.10 20.39 -8.81
C TYR A 165 -13.63 21.46 -9.83
N PRO A 166 -12.77 21.08 -10.79
CA PRO A 166 -12.42 22.03 -11.84
C PRO A 166 -13.69 22.52 -12.52
N SER A 167 -13.84 23.82 -12.59
CA SER A 167 -14.99 24.47 -13.23
C SER A 167 -15.25 23.85 -14.61
N ARG A 168 -16.47 23.38 -14.80
CA ARG A 168 -16.96 22.87 -16.07
C ARG A 168 -16.86 23.92 -17.17
#